data_4ff0155e90c2f876d4f76afe4977f99e
#
_entry.id   4ff0155e90c2f876d4f76afe4977f99e
#
_cell.length_a   1.000
_cell.length_b   1.000
_cell.length_c   1.000
_cell.angle_alpha   90.00
_cell.angle_beta   90.00
_cell.angle_gamma   90.00
#
_symmetry.space_group_name_H-M   'P 1'
#
loop_
_entity.id
_entity.type
_entity.pdbx_description
1 polymer ?
#
loop_
_entity_poly.entity_id
_entity_poly.type
_entity_poly.pdbx_seq_one_letter_code
_entity_poly.pdbx_strand_id
1 'polypeptide(L)'
;VDFSSEGRLDEMDHVLLGCKTQRVIIDHHLSPNLEAKLLVSQPHASSASDLVFRVVWQLGGFPQMDQTWATCIYCGMMTDTGGFTYNSTQPYIYYIICLLLTKNIDKDKIYRNVFNNARIPAVRFRGYLMNEKLQVIEGLHASFYTVTRKELKKYDFIKGDLEGLVNVPLTIKGHKLSISLREDTDIDNRVLVSLRSVDDFPCNK
;
A
#
# COMPACT_ATOMS: atom_id res chain seq x y z
N VAL A 1 -0.57 6.10 13.75
CA VAL A 1 -1.21 6.39 12.47
C VAL A 1 -1.04 5.20 11.55
N ASP A 2 -2.09 4.84 10.79
CA ASP A 2 -2.09 3.81 9.74
C ASP A 2 -1.93 2.36 10.24
N PHE A 3 -2.43 2.09 11.42
CA PHE A 3 -2.55 0.72 11.93
C PHE A 3 -3.72 0.60 12.92
N SER A 4 -4.42 -0.52 12.86
CA SER A 4 -5.66 -0.77 13.60
C SER A 4 -5.53 -1.84 14.67
N SER A 5 -4.42 -2.58 14.71
CA SER A 5 -4.24 -3.73 15.61
C SER A 5 -2.79 -3.89 16.05
N GLU A 6 -2.63 -4.52 17.21
CA GLU A 6 -1.35 -5.09 17.66
C GLU A 6 -0.84 -6.09 16.61
N GLY A 7 0.47 -6.28 16.54
CA GLY A 7 1.09 -7.14 15.52
C GLY A 7 1.31 -6.49 14.16
N ARG A 8 0.85 -5.23 13.98
CA ARG A 8 1.15 -4.43 12.78
C ARG A 8 2.31 -3.46 12.95
N LEU A 9 2.85 -3.36 14.16
CA LEU A 9 3.97 -2.48 14.52
C LEU A 9 5.30 -3.20 14.59
N ASP A 10 5.32 -4.50 14.27
CA ASP A 10 6.51 -5.35 14.36
C ASP A 10 7.19 -5.19 15.76
N GLU A 11 8.47 -4.80 15.77
CA GLU A 11 9.25 -4.63 16.99
C GLU A 11 8.75 -3.50 17.91
N MET A 12 7.87 -2.61 17.45
CA MET A 12 7.35 -1.50 18.26
C MET A 12 6.11 -1.86 19.09
N ASP A 13 5.52 -3.03 18.90
CA ASP A 13 4.32 -3.44 19.65
C ASP A 13 4.53 -3.35 21.16
N HIS A 14 5.65 -3.85 21.67
CA HIS A 14 5.94 -3.83 23.10
C HIS A 14 6.11 -2.39 23.67
N VAL A 15 6.59 -1.44 22.85
CA VAL A 15 6.71 -0.03 23.24
C VAL A 15 5.31 0.59 23.33
N LEU A 16 4.46 0.33 22.36
CA LEU A 16 3.08 0.83 22.35
C LEU A 16 2.30 0.30 23.55
N LEU A 17 2.38 -1.02 23.79
CA LEU A 17 1.65 -1.68 24.89
C LEU A 17 2.13 -1.23 26.27
N GLY A 18 3.43 -0.97 26.43
CA GLY A 18 4.02 -0.46 27.68
C GLY A 18 3.78 1.04 27.92
N CYS A 19 3.30 1.78 26.92
CA CYS A 19 3.14 3.22 27.02
C CYS A 19 1.89 3.60 27.84
N LYS A 20 2.08 4.42 28.87
CA LYS A 20 0.99 4.93 29.73
C LYS A 20 0.39 6.27 29.26
N THR A 21 0.89 6.84 28.17
CA THR A 21 0.38 8.10 27.63
C THR A 21 -0.98 7.92 26.93
N GLN A 22 -1.70 9.02 26.79
CA GLN A 22 -2.94 9.01 26.05
C GLN A 22 -2.66 8.74 24.56
N ARG A 23 -3.42 7.81 23.98
CA ARG A 23 -3.28 7.41 22.59
C ARG A 23 -4.30 8.13 21.72
N VAL A 24 -3.86 8.57 20.56
CA VAL A 24 -4.70 9.05 19.46
C VAL A 24 -4.44 8.14 18.28
N ILE A 25 -5.49 7.57 17.69
CA ILE A 25 -5.39 6.71 16.51
C ILE A 25 -6.04 7.44 15.34
N ILE A 26 -5.31 7.51 14.22
CA ILE A 26 -5.82 7.99 12.93
C ILE A 26 -5.59 6.85 11.93
N ASP A 27 -6.67 6.25 11.45
CA ASP A 27 -6.58 5.03 10.65
C ASP A 27 -7.77 4.89 9.68
N HIS A 28 -7.56 4.20 8.58
CA HIS A 28 -8.60 3.88 7.59
C HIS A 28 -8.84 2.38 7.41
N HIS A 29 -8.18 1.53 8.18
CA HIS A 29 -8.42 0.10 8.14
C HIS A 29 -9.75 -0.29 8.80
N LEU A 30 -10.26 -1.45 8.40
CA LEU A 30 -11.46 -2.03 9.00
C LEU A 30 -11.18 -2.55 10.41
N SER A 31 -12.17 -2.42 11.29
CA SER A 31 -12.20 -3.06 12.61
C SER A 31 -10.97 -2.76 13.50
N PRO A 32 -10.70 -1.49 13.82
CA PRO A 32 -9.63 -1.16 14.76
C PRO A 32 -9.93 -1.78 16.13
N ASN A 33 -8.92 -2.42 16.73
CA ASN A 33 -9.04 -3.08 18.04
C ASN A 33 -8.06 -2.54 19.10
N LEU A 34 -7.47 -1.39 18.85
CA LEU A 34 -6.59 -0.72 19.80
C LEU A 34 -7.36 0.28 20.67
N GLU A 35 -7.11 0.26 21.97
CA GLU A 35 -7.66 1.27 22.88
C GLU A 35 -6.99 2.64 22.65
N ALA A 36 -7.82 3.67 22.47
CA ALA A 36 -7.37 5.04 22.30
C ALA A 36 -8.31 6.03 22.97
N LYS A 37 -7.76 7.14 23.46
CA LYS A 37 -8.60 8.25 23.97
C LYS A 37 -9.37 8.96 22.85
N LEU A 38 -8.76 9.03 21.66
CA LEU A 38 -9.38 9.56 20.46
C LEU A 38 -9.10 8.59 19.30
N LEU A 39 -10.16 8.17 18.65
CA LEU A 39 -10.11 7.32 17.47
C LEU A 39 -10.72 8.07 16.27
N VAL A 40 -9.90 8.38 15.28
CA VAL A 40 -10.32 8.86 13.97
C VAL A 40 -10.16 7.69 12.99
N SER A 41 -11.22 6.90 12.84
CA SER A 41 -11.24 5.74 11.94
C SER A 41 -12.31 5.97 10.86
N GLN A 42 -11.86 5.98 9.59
CA GLN A 42 -12.73 6.14 8.44
C GLN A 42 -12.33 5.18 7.31
N PRO A 43 -12.90 3.97 7.25
CA PRO A 43 -12.55 2.96 6.25
C PRO A 43 -12.77 3.37 4.79
N HIS A 44 -13.56 4.42 4.55
CA HIS A 44 -13.79 4.96 3.20
C HIS A 44 -12.80 6.07 2.80
N ALA A 45 -11.90 6.47 3.70
CA ALA A 45 -10.83 7.39 3.36
C ALA A 45 -9.83 6.74 2.41
N SER A 46 -9.24 7.53 1.53
CA SER A 46 -8.28 7.03 0.54
C SER A 46 -6.99 6.51 1.18
N SER A 47 -6.63 7.07 2.32
CA SER A 47 -5.41 6.75 3.07
C SER A 47 -5.46 7.34 4.49
N ALA A 48 -4.61 6.86 5.38
CA ALA A 48 -4.40 7.52 6.66
C ALA A 48 -3.81 8.93 6.49
N SER A 49 -3.01 9.17 5.46
CA SER A 49 -2.46 10.49 5.12
C SER A 49 -3.56 11.52 4.75
N ASP A 50 -4.61 11.08 4.05
CA ASP A 50 -5.81 11.87 3.80
C ASP A 50 -6.46 12.30 5.14
N LEU A 51 -6.63 11.37 6.06
CA LEU A 51 -7.19 11.67 7.37
C LEU A 51 -6.32 12.63 8.19
N VAL A 52 -5.01 12.44 8.16
CA VAL A 52 -4.06 13.36 8.81
C VAL A 52 -4.19 14.77 8.24
N PHE A 53 -4.26 14.90 6.90
CA PHE A 53 -4.51 16.21 6.27
C PHE A 53 -5.78 16.84 6.80
N ARG A 54 -6.90 16.10 6.85
CA ARG A 54 -8.20 16.62 7.32
C ARG A 54 -8.18 17.06 8.77
N VAL A 55 -7.49 16.31 9.63
CA VAL A 55 -7.29 16.69 11.03
C VAL A 55 -6.50 18.00 11.13
N VAL A 56 -5.37 18.10 10.44
CA VAL A 56 -4.54 19.32 10.41
C VAL A 56 -5.33 20.52 9.87
N TRP A 57 -6.11 20.31 8.81
CA TRP A 57 -6.98 21.33 8.25
C TRP A 57 -8.02 21.84 9.26
N GLN A 58 -8.73 20.93 9.92
CA GLN A 58 -9.76 21.29 10.93
C GLN A 58 -9.17 22.03 12.13
N LEU A 59 -7.93 21.74 12.49
CA LEU A 59 -7.20 22.45 13.55
C LEU A 59 -6.63 23.81 13.09
N GLY A 60 -6.88 24.22 11.84
CA GLY A 60 -6.36 25.47 11.28
C GLY A 60 -4.87 25.43 10.95
N GLY A 61 -4.27 24.24 10.87
CA GLY A 61 -2.82 24.08 10.67
C GLY A 61 -2.34 24.19 9.22
N PHE A 62 -3.23 24.27 8.23
CA PHE A 62 -2.85 24.32 6.83
C PHE A 62 -1.94 25.50 6.45
N PRO A 63 -2.15 26.74 6.96
CA PRO A 63 -1.24 27.86 6.68
C PRO A 63 0.22 27.56 7.10
N GLN A 64 0.42 26.85 8.19
CA GLN A 64 1.73 26.50 8.74
C GLN A 64 2.37 25.29 8.04
N MET A 65 1.60 24.55 7.26
CA MET A 65 2.12 23.41 6.48
C MET A 65 3.14 23.89 5.44
N ASP A 66 4.37 23.41 5.58
CA ASP A 66 5.43 23.69 4.60
C ASP A 66 5.43 22.64 3.45
N GLN A 67 6.37 22.82 2.52
CA GLN A 67 6.55 21.90 1.40
C GLN A 67 6.87 20.47 1.83
N THR A 68 7.62 20.28 2.91
CA THR A 68 8.04 18.97 3.41
C THR A 68 6.83 18.19 3.91
N TRP A 69 5.99 18.81 4.73
CA TRP A 69 4.75 18.20 5.21
C TRP A 69 3.81 17.85 4.06
N ALA A 70 3.61 18.80 3.15
CA ALA A 70 2.77 18.61 1.98
C ALA A 70 3.28 17.45 1.10
N THR A 71 4.60 17.32 0.93
CA THR A 71 5.23 16.21 0.20
C THR A 71 4.93 14.86 0.87
N CYS A 72 5.08 14.77 2.20
CA CYS A 72 4.78 13.54 2.94
C CYS A 72 3.31 13.13 2.82
N ILE A 73 2.39 14.07 3.01
CA ILE A 73 0.95 13.80 2.88
C ILE A 73 0.60 13.34 1.47
N TYR A 74 1.08 14.06 0.44
CA TYR A 74 0.84 13.68 -0.95
C TYR A 74 1.41 12.29 -1.27
N CYS A 75 2.62 12.00 -0.78
CA CYS A 75 3.26 10.70 -0.98
C CYS A 75 2.42 9.57 -0.39
N GLY A 76 1.95 9.69 0.85
CA GLY A 76 1.11 8.67 1.48
C GLY A 76 -0.24 8.50 0.77
N MET A 77 -0.91 9.59 0.37
CA MET A 77 -2.14 9.49 -0.44
C MET A 77 -1.89 8.79 -1.77
N MET A 78 -0.78 9.09 -2.43
CA MET A 78 -0.41 8.53 -3.73
C MET A 78 -0.07 7.03 -3.62
N THR A 79 0.66 6.61 -2.60
CA THR A 79 1.05 5.20 -2.42
C THR A 79 -0.15 4.33 -2.13
N ASP A 80 -1.03 4.74 -1.23
CA ASP A 80 -2.22 3.99 -0.82
C ASP A 80 -3.27 3.84 -1.92
N THR A 81 -3.28 4.76 -2.87
CA THR A 81 -4.23 4.77 -3.99
C THR A 81 -3.61 4.27 -5.30
N GLY A 82 -2.39 3.72 -5.25
CA GLY A 82 -1.67 3.27 -6.44
C GLY A 82 -1.53 4.36 -7.50
N GLY A 83 -1.13 5.56 -7.10
CA GLY A 83 -1.05 6.72 -7.98
C GLY A 83 -2.43 7.29 -8.35
N PHE A 84 -3.40 7.20 -7.46
CA PHE A 84 -4.79 7.64 -7.65
C PHE A 84 -5.56 6.83 -8.69
N THR A 85 -5.24 5.54 -8.84
CA THR A 85 -5.93 4.61 -9.75
C THR A 85 -7.04 3.82 -9.08
N TYR A 86 -7.02 3.68 -7.76
CA TYR A 86 -8.09 3.06 -6.98
C TYR A 86 -8.32 3.82 -5.66
N ASN A 87 -9.46 3.58 -5.00
CA ASN A 87 -9.91 4.28 -3.76
C ASN A 87 -9.81 5.82 -3.85
N SER A 88 -9.96 6.39 -5.04
CA SER A 88 -9.74 7.82 -5.29
C SER A 88 -10.87 8.49 -6.07
N THR A 89 -12.06 7.92 -6.04
CA THR A 89 -13.23 8.45 -6.77
C THR A 89 -13.91 9.64 -6.07
N GLN A 90 -13.58 9.90 -4.82
CA GLN A 90 -14.19 10.98 -4.05
C GLN A 90 -13.62 12.35 -4.45
N PRO A 91 -14.44 13.34 -4.80
CA PRO A 91 -13.96 14.65 -5.27
C PRO A 91 -13.05 15.39 -4.28
N TYR A 92 -13.26 15.21 -2.98
CA TYR A 92 -12.47 15.87 -1.95
C TYR A 92 -10.97 15.47 -2.00
N ILE A 93 -10.64 14.28 -2.49
CA ILE A 93 -9.26 13.82 -2.64
C ILE A 93 -8.50 14.76 -3.59
N TYR A 94 -9.10 15.06 -4.72
CA TYR A 94 -8.51 15.97 -5.72
C TYR A 94 -8.47 17.41 -5.22
N TYR A 95 -9.42 17.82 -4.39
CA TYR A 95 -9.36 19.11 -3.72
C TYR A 95 -8.18 19.19 -2.76
N ILE A 96 -7.92 18.15 -1.95
CA ILE A 96 -6.74 18.07 -1.09
C ILE A 96 -5.46 18.12 -1.93
N ILE A 97 -5.39 17.37 -3.03
CA ILE A 97 -4.24 17.40 -3.94
C ILE A 97 -4.00 18.82 -4.47
N CYS A 98 -5.05 19.51 -4.89
CA CYS A 98 -4.97 20.91 -5.34
C CYS A 98 -4.35 21.80 -4.26
N LEU A 99 -4.80 21.69 -3.02
CA LEU A 99 -4.25 22.44 -1.88
C LEU A 99 -2.78 22.10 -1.62
N LEU A 100 -2.41 20.81 -1.65
CA LEU A 100 -1.02 20.38 -1.47
C LEU A 100 -0.10 20.94 -2.57
N LEU A 101 -0.57 21.02 -3.80
CA LEU A 101 0.17 21.60 -4.92
C LEU A 101 0.46 23.10 -4.70
N THR A 102 -0.40 23.83 -3.97
CA THR A 102 -0.11 25.23 -3.60
C THR A 102 1.12 25.38 -2.69
N LYS A 103 1.59 24.29 -2.10
CA LYS A 103 2.79 24.23 -1.25
C LYS A 103 4.07 23.93 -2.07
N ASN A 104 4.03 24.05 -3.40
CA ASN A 104 5.15 23.85 -4.33
C ASN A 104 5.77 22.44 -4.26
N ILE A 105 4.99 21.40 -4.01
CA ILE A 105 5.47 20.02 -4.10
C ILE A 105 5.75 19.63 -5.55
N ASP A 106 6.81 18.86 -5.78
CA ASP A 106 7.11 18.26 -7.09
C ASP A 106 6.50 16.85 -7.16
N LYS A 107 5.22 16.78 -7.54
CA LYS A 107 4.48 15.51 -7.63
C LYS A 107 5.12 14.50 -8.58
N ASP A 108 5.74 14.97 -9.66
CA ASP A 108 6.36 14.11 -10.67
C ASP A 108 7.66 13.48 -10.13
N LYS A 109 8.42 14.24 -9.36
CA LYS A 109 9.61 13.74 -8.65
C LYS A 109 9.19 12.72 -7.56
N ILE A 110 8.12 13.02 -6.81
CA ILE A 110 7.58 12.08 -5.81
C ILE A 110 7.20 10.76 -6.50
N TYR A 111 6.45 10.82 -7.59
CA TYR A 111 6.04 9.64 -8.36
C TYR A 111 7.25 8.83 -8.85
N ARG A 112 8.23 9.50 -9.46
CA ARG A 112 9.45 8.83 -9.95
C ARG A 112 10.23 8.16 -8.82
N ASN A 113 10.36 8.81 -7.68
CA ASN A 113 11.11 8.27 -6.55
C ASN A 113 10.43 7.04 -5.91
N VAL A 114 9.12 6.96 -5.99
CA VAL A 114 8.34 5.85 -5.41
C VAL A 114 8.15 4.72 -6.42
N PHE A 115 7.59 5.03 -7.60
CA PHE A 115 7.16 3.99 -8.54
C PHE A 115 8.17 3.68 -9.64
N ASN A 116 9.07 4.61 -9.97
CA ASN A 116 10.06 4.47 -11.05
C ASN A 116 11.49 4.36 -10.51
N ASN A 117 11.67 3.68 -9.39
CA ASN A 117 12.96 3.51 -8.71
C ASN A 117 13.35 2.03 -8.57
N ALA A 118 12.97 1.20 -9.54
CA ALA A 118 13.26 -0.22 -9.51
C ALA A 118 14.71 -0.52 -9.90
N ARG A 119 15.36 -1.45 -9.17
CA ARG A 119 16.68 -1.99 -9.53
C ARG A 119 16.60 -2.85 -10.80
N ILE A 120 17.66 -2.91 -11.58
CA ILE A 120 17.74 -3.76 -12.79
C ILE A 120 17.39 -5.24 -12.49
N PRO A 121 17.92 -5.88 -11.42
CA PRO A 121 17.53 -7.25 -11.07
C PRO A 121 16.02 -7.39 -10.83
N ALA A 122 15.39 -6.41 -10.13
CA ALA A 122 13.95 -6.41 -9.89
C ALA A 122 13.14 -6.35 -11.19
N VAL A 123 13.53 -5.48 -12.13
CA VAL A 123 12.85 -5.37 -13.45
C VAL A 123 12.95 -6.68 -14.22
N ARG A 124 14.14 -7.29 -14.26
CA ARG A 124 14.36 -8.59 -14.92
C ARG A 124 13.56 -9.71 -14.25
N PHE A 125 13.50 -9.72 -12.93
CA PHE A 125 12.76 -10.71 -12.18
C PHE A 125 11.26 -10.60 -12.41
N ARG A 126 10.71 -9.40 -12.38
CA ARG A 126 9.30 -9.13 -12.74
C ARG A 126 8.98 -9.62 -14.15
N GLY A 127 9.84 -9.32 -15.13
CA GLY A 127 9.69 -9.81 -16.50
C GLY A 127 9.70 -11.34 -16.58
N TYR A 128 10.61 -12.00 -15.89
CA TYR A 128 10.68 -13.46 -15.82
C TYR A 128 9.40 -14.05 -15.20
N LEU A 129 8.92 -13.51 -14.10
CA LEU A 129 7.73 -14.02 -13.43
C LEU A 129 6.48 -13.86 -14.31
N MET A 130 6.35 -12.76 -15.04
CA MET A 130 5.20 -12.53 -15.92
C MET A 130 5.27 -13.35 -17.20
N ASN A 131 6.46 -13.57 -17.76
CA ASN A 131 6.62 -14.33 -19.01
C ASN A 131 6.65 -15.83 -18.78
N GLU A 132 7.40 -16.31 -17.78
CA GLU A 132 7.70 -17.75 -17.64
C GLU A 132 6.86 -18.42 -16.53
N LYS A 133 6.38 -17.66 -15.53
CA LYS A 133 5.76 -18.24 -14.33
C LYS A 133 4.27 -17.96 -14.23
N LEU A 134 3.78 -16.95 -14.93
CA LEU A 134 2.35 -16.62 -14.88
C LEU A 134 1.52 -17.75 -15.52
N GLN A 135 0.61 -18.29 -14.76
CA GLN A 135 -0.38 -19.27 -15.22
C GLN A 135 -1.76 -18.64 -15.20
N VAL A 136 -2.44 -18.72 -16.34
CA VAL A 136 -3.79 -18.19 -16.53
C VAL A 136 -4.78 -19.35 -16.48
N ILE A 137 -5.84 -19.18 -15.70
CA ILE A 137 -6.96 -20.11 -15.57
C ILE A 137 -8.17 -19.43 -16.23
N GLU A 138 -8.28 -19.59 -17.56
CA GLU A 138 -9.27 -18.89 -18.38
C GLU A 138 -10.71 -19.04 -17.88
N GLY A 139 -11.13 -20.25 -17.55
CA GLY A 139 -12.49 -20.54 -17.08
C GLY A 139 -12.84 -19.89 -15.73
N LEU A 140 -11.85 -19.41 -14.96
CA LEU A 140 -12.04 -18.78 -13.65
C LEU A 140 -11.73 -17.28 -13.67
N HIS A 141 -11.34 -16.72 -14.81
CA HIS A 141 -10.88 -15.33 -14.89
C HIS A 141 -9.79 -15.00 -13.86
N ALA A 142 -8.91 -15.96 -13.64
CA ALA A 142 -7.90 -15.92 -12.57
C ALA A 142 -6.53 -16.25 -13.11
N SER A 143 -5.52 -15.79 -12.40
CA SER A 143 -4.13 -16.15 -12.68
C SER A 143 -3.34 -16.30 -11.39
N PHE A 144 -2.26 -17.08 -11.47
CA PHE A 144 -1.32 -17.19 -10.36
C PHE A 144 0.11 -17.36 -10.86
N TYR A 145 1.05 -17.08 -9.99
CA TYR A 145 2.46 -17.43 -10.19
C TYR A 145 3.10 -17.83 -8.86
N THR A 146 4.12 -18.67 -8.97
CA THR A 146 4.89 -19.16 -7.83
C THR A 146 6.31 -18.64 -7.88
N VAL A 147 6.88 -18.35 -6.71
CA VAL A 147 8.23 -17.84 -6.56
C VAL A 147 8.98 -18.68 -5.52
N THR A 148 10.03 -19.35 -5.94
CA THR A 148 10.87 -20.19 -5.09
C THR A 148 12.06 -19.41 -4.51
N ARG A 149 12.61 -19.86 -3.38
CA ARG A 149 13.86 -19.31 -2.80
C ARG A 149 15.02 -19.34 -3.79
N LYS A 150 15.09 -20.37 -4.64
CA LYS A 150 16.11 -20.49 -5.68
C LYS A 150 15.99 -19.34 -6.68
N GLU A 151 14.78 -18.98 -7.07
CA GLU A 151 14.53 -17.87 -7.98
C GLU A 151 14.81 -16.52 -7.30
N LEU A 152 14.38 -16.34 -6.04
CA LEU A 152 14.73 -15.16 -5.24
C LEU A 152 16.24 -14.93 -5.21
N LYS A 153 17.03 -15.98 -4.93
CA LYS A 153 18.49 -15.91 -4.91
C LYS A 153 19.06 -15.62 -6.30
N LYS A 154 18.54 -16.28 -7.35
CA LYS A 154 19.00 -16.09 -8.74
C LYS A 154 18.91 -14.65 -9.21
N TYR A 155 17.86 -13.93 -8.78
CA TYR A 155 17.59 -12.55 -9.19
C TYR A 155 18.02 -11.50 -8.16
N ASP A 156 18.82 -11.88 -7.16
CA ASP A 156 19.31 -10.97 -6.12
C ASP A 156 18.16 -10.17 -5.49
N PHE A 157 17.10 -10.90 -5.11
CA PHE A 157 15.87 -10.31 -4.55
C PHE A 157 16.14 -9.58 -3.24
N ILE A 158 15.57 -8.41 -3.10
CA ILE A 158 15.43 -7.71 -1.82
C ILE A 158 13.93 -7.43 -1.54
N LYS A 159 13.59 -7.30 -0.26
CA LYS A 159 12.23 -6.98 0.17
C LYS A 159 11.75 -5.70 -0.53
N GLY A 160 10.58 -5.74 -1.16
CA GLY A 160 10.03 -4.64 -1.97
C GLY A 160 10.14 -4.84 -3.49
N ASP A 161 11.10 -5.61 -4.01
CA ASP A 161 11.30 -5.76 -5.45
C ASP A 161 10.06 -6.29 -6.22
N LEU A 162 9.22 -7.08 -5.57
CA LEU A 162 8.01 -7.66 -6.16
C LEU A 162 6.72 -6.96 -5.71
N GLU A 163 6.84 -5.84 -4.99
CA GLU A 163 5.66 -5.10 -4.55
C GLU A 163 4.84 -4.62 -5.74
N GLY A 164 3.52 -4.79 -5.63
CA GLY A 164 2.59 -4.45 -6.71
C GLY A 164 2.58 -5.42 -7.90
N LEU A 165 3.52 -6.37 -8.01
CA LEU A 165 3.55 -7.30 -9.15
C LEU A 165 2.28 -8.16 -9.23
N VAL A 166 1.68 -8.53 -8.10
CA VAL A 166 0.42 -9.28 -8.03
C VAL A 166 -0.76 -8.53 -8.68
N ASN A 167 -0.66 -7.21 -8.87
CA ASN A 167 -1.69 -6.43 -9.57
C ASN A 167 -1.56 -6.50 -11.10
N VAL A 168 -0.38 -6.83 -11.63
CA VAL A 168 -0.12 -6.81 -13.07
C VAL A 168 -1.05 -7.74 -13.84
N PRO A 169 -1.31 -9.00 -13.41
CA PRO A 169 -2.25 -9.88 -14.13
C PRO A 169 -3.69 -9.37 -14.18
N LEU A 170 -4.10 -8.49 -13.25
CA LEU A 170 -5.43 -7.87 -13.27
C LEU A 170 -5.61 -6.88 -14.44
N THR A 171 -4.54 -6.52 -15.14
CA THR A 171 -4.59 -5.73 -16.38
C THR A 171 -5.01 -6.56 -17.60
N ILE A 172 -5.02 -7.90 -17.48
CA ILE A 172 -5.49 -8.79 -18.53
C ILE A 172 -7.01 -8.64 -18.65
N LYS A 173 -7.50 -8.42 -19.86
CA LYS A 173 -8.93 -8.20 -20.11
C LYS A 173 -9.79 -9.33 -19.52
N GLY A 174 -10.72 -8.96 -18.64
CA GLY A 174 -11.67 -9.89 -18.03
C GLY A 174 -11.13 -10.63 -16.80
N HIS A 175 -9.86 -10.43 -16.40
CA HIS A 175 -9.33 -11.01 -15.16
C HIS A 175 -9.97 -10.39 -13.93
N LYS A 176 -10.28 -11.24 -12.93
CA LYS A 176 -10.89 -10.84 -11.66
C LYS A 176 -10.04 -11.15 -10.44
N LEU A 177 -9.16 -12.14 -10.54
CA LEU A 177 -8.35 -12.60 -9.41
C LEU A 177 -6.90 -12.83 -9.83
N SER A 178 -5.98 -12.35 -9.03
CA SER A 178 -4.54 -12.63 -9.15
C SER A 178 -3.95 -13.12 -7.84
N ILE A 179 -3.12 -14.16 -7.91
CA ILE A 179 -2.53 -14.84 -6.76
C ILE A 179 -1.02 -14.90 -6.94
N SER A 180 -0.29 -14.47 -5.92
CA SER A 180 1.15 -14.67 -5.79
C SER A 180 1.45 -15.62 -4.65
N LEU A 181 2.20 -16.67 -4.92
CA LEU A 181 2.66 -17.66 -3.94
C LEU A 181 4.19 -17.58 -3.87
N ARG A 182 4.75 -17.13 -2.76
CA ARG A 182 6.18 -16.94 -2.61
C ARG A 182 6.72 -17.69 -1.40
N GLU A 183 7.75 -18.51 -1.60
CA GLU A 183 8.49 -19.10 -0.48
C GLU A 183 9.06 -17.99 0.41
N ASP A 184 8.91 -18.14 1.70
CA ASP A 184 9.45 -17.20 2.68
C ASP A 184 10.98 -17.28 2.72
N THR A 185 11.65 -16.13 2.83
CA THR A 185 13.12 -16.07 2.92
C THR A 185 13.64 -16.44 4.30
N ASP A 186 12.83 -16.21 5.34
CA ASP A 186 13.28 -16.24 6.73
C ASP A 186 12.81 -17.51 7.46
N ILE A 187 11.64 -18.04 7.09
CA ILE A 187 11.05 -19.22 7.74
C ILE A 187 10.91 -20.35 6.73
N ASP A 188 11.47 -21.52 7.09
CA ASP A 188 11.39 -22.72 6.27
C ASP A 188 9.97 -23.25 6.18
N ASN A 189 9.64 -23.84 5.02
CA ASN A 189 8.33 -24.43 4.73
C ASN A 189 7.14 -23.46 4.87
N ARG A 190 7.40 -22.14 4.90
CA ARG A 190 6.35 -21.11 4.86
C ARG A 190 6.22 -20.55 3.46
N VAL A 191 4.98 -20.37 3.01
CA VAL A 191 4.64 -19.71 1.76
C VAL A 191 3.84 -18.45 2.09
N LEU A 192 4.29 -17.33 1.58
CA LEU A 192 3.56 -16.06 1.64
C LEU A 192 2.59 -16.00 0.47
N VAL A 193 1.34 -15.75 0.78
CA VAL A 193 0.26 -15.67 -0.21
C VAL A 193 -0.23 -14.23 -0.30
N SER A 194 -0.23 -13.69 -1.51
CA SER A 194 -0.84 -12.38 -1.78
C SER A 194 -1.97 -12.56 -2.79
N LEU A 195 -3.14 -12.07 -2.43
CA LEU A 195 -4.35 -12.11 -3.26
C LEU A 195 -4.75 -10.68 -3.64
N ARG A 196 -5.15 -10.50 -4.88
CA ARG A 196 -5.76 -9.24 -5.35
C ARG A 196 -6.92 -9.56 -6.26
N SER A 197 -7.97 -8.79 -6.12
CA SER A 197 -9.18 -8.91 -6.94
C SER A 197 -9.71 -7.55 -7.37
N VAL A 198 -10.54 -7.55 -8.37
CA VAL A 198 -11.22 -6.35 -8.89
C VAL A 198 -12.73 -6.58 -8.93
N ASP A 199 -13.47 -5.51 -9.07
CA ASP A 199 -14.93 -5.48 -9.17
C ASP A 199 -15.63 -6.12 -7.95
N ASP A 200 -16.60 -6.96 -8.21
CA ASP A 200 -17.46 -7.63 -7.23
C ASP A 200 -16.90 -8.95 -6.68
N PHE A 201 -15.62 -9.22 -6.90
CA PHE A 201 -14.95 -10.44 -6.43
C PHE A 201 -14.12 -10.19 -5.16
N PRO A 202 -14.70 -10.26 -3.96
CA PRO A 202 -13.99 -9.96 -2.71
C PRO A 202 -13.07 -11.10 -2.31
N CYS A 203 -11.74 -10.91 -2.43
CA CYS A 203 -10.76 -11.90 -1.98
C CYS A 203 -10.37 -11.79 -0.49
N ASN A 204 -11.01 -10.90 0.26
CA ASN A 204 -10.79 -10.67 1.70
C ASN A 204 -11.88 -11.29 2.60
N LYS A 205 -12.75 -12.12 2.04
CA LYS A 205 -13.82 -12.83 2.74
C LYS A 205 -13.52 -14.31 2.84
#